data_121dc4053e7664489c25635ced0fca94
#
_entry.id   121dc4053e7664489c25635ced0fca94
#
_cell.length_a   1.000
_cell.length_b   1.000
_cell.length_c   1.000
_cell.angle_alpha   90.00
_cell.angle_beta   90.00
_cell.angle_gamma   90.00
#
_symmetry.space_group_name_H-M   'P 1'
#
loop_
_entity.id
_entity.type
_entity.pdbx_description
1 polymer ?
#
loop_
_entity_poly.entity_id
_entity_poly.type
_entity_poly.pdbx_seq_one_letter_code
_entity_poly.pdbx_strand_id
1 'polypeptide(L)'
;MNMQENLKPTGRVKIVHTNAAGETIHEFEVPNLVTAAGKVHIAQKIKATTNSPVSMTHMAIGTGTAAAVSGDTTLGTEGGRVTLTDTVVGVTNTVQYTATFGTSIGTGAVTEAGIFNAGSGGTMLCRTVFPVVNKAAGDTIAITWNVTVS
;
A
#
# COMPACT_ATOMS: atom_id res chain seq x y z
N MET A 1 -7.31 34.26 -17.89
CA MET A 1 -6.28 33.26 -17.59
C MET A 1 -6.87 32.25 -16.62
N ASN A 2 -7.03 31.00 -17.04
CA ASN A 2 -7.46 29.94 -16.15
C ASN A 2 -6.24 29.28 -15.54
N MET A 3 -5.94 29.59 -14.28
CA MET A 3 -4.99 28.81 -13.51
C MET A 3 -5.72 27.59 -12.95
N GLN A 4 -5.40 26.42 -13.48
CA GLN A 4 -5.91 25.15 -12.97
C GLN A 4 -4.76 24.42 -12.28
N GLU A 5 -4.81 24.37 -10.97
CA GLU A 5 -3.89 23.57 -10.19
C GLU A 5 -4.52 22.20 -9.94
N ASN A 6 -3.87 21.17 -10.42
CA ASN A 6 -4.32 19.78 -10.26
C ASN A 6 -3.37 19.05 -9.31
N LEU A 7 -3.68 19.07 -8.01
CA LEU A 7 -3.01 18.21 -7.04
C LEU A 7 -3.46 16.76 -7.27
N LYS A 8 -2.52 15.93 -7.69
CA LYS A 8 -2.79 14.52 -7.98
C LYS A 8 -1.89 13.61 -7.14
N PRO A 9 -2.45 12.84 -6.19
CA PRO A 9 -1.68 11.83 -5.50
C PRO A 9 -1.36 10.67 -6.46
N THR A 10 -0.10 10.30 -6.52
CA THR A 10 0.40 9.15 -7.29
C THR A 10 1.21 8.26 -6.38
N GLY A 11 1.47 7.03 -6.79
CA GLY A 11 2.27 6.14 -5.97
C GLY A 11 3.12 5.17 -6.77
N ARG A 12 4.19 4.72 -6.12
CA ARG A 12 5.11 3.74 -6.63
C ARG A 12 5.44 2.73 -5.57
N VAL A 13 5.38 1.47 -5.91
CA VAL A 13 5.50 0.34 -4.99
C VAL A 13 6.68 -0.50 -5.40
N LYS A 14 7.67 -0.64 -4.50
CA LYS A 14 8.79 -1.56 -4.66
C LYS A 14 8.49 -2.82 -3.84
N ILE A 15 8.60 -3.97 -4.48
CA ILE A 15 8.34 -5.29 -3.88
C ILE A 15 9.62 -6.11 -3.96
N VAL A 16 10.05 -6.64 -2.82
CA VAL A 16 11.21 -7.54 -2.69
C VAL A 16 10.76 -8.84 -2.06
N HIS A 17 10.85 -9.93 -2.81
CA HIS A 17 10.56 -11.29 -2.35
C HIS A 17 11.86 -12.01 -2.04
N THR A 18 11.99 -12.49 -0.80
CA THR A 18 13.17 -13.18 -0.30
C THR A 18 12.78 -14.58 0.19
N ASN A 19 13.53 -15.61 -0.18
CA ASN A 19 13.29 -16.97 0.27
C ASN A 19 13.82 -17.22 1.70
N ALA A 20 13.56 -18.43 2.23
CA ALA A 20 13.99 -18.82 3.58
C ALA A 20 15.53 -18.83 3.74
N ALA A 21 16.30 -18.94 2.67
CA ALA A 21 17.76 -18.87 2.69
C ALA A 21 18.31 -17.43 2.69
N GLY A 22 17.43 -16.42 2.62
CA GLY A 22 17.82 -15.01 2.57
C GLY A 22 18.17 -14.51 1.16
N GLU A 23 17.85 -15.29 0.13
CA GLU A 23 18.11 -14.91 -1.27
C GLU A 23 16.93 -14.14 -1.84
N THR A 24 17.20 -13.02 -2.50
CA THR A 24 16.19 -12.26 -3.25
C THR A 24 15.82 -13.01 -4.52
N ILE A 25 14.54 -13.43 -4.62
CA ILE A 25 13.99 -14.15 -5.76
C ILE A 25 13.37 -13.20 -6.78
N HIS A 26 12.65 -12.19 -6.29
CA HIS A 26 12.01 -11.15 -7.11
C HIS A 26 12.23 -9.78 -6.51
N GLU A 27 12.53 -8.82 -7.37
CA GLU A 27 12.59 -7.40 -7.01
C GLU A 27 12.06 -6.61 -8.20
N PHE A 28 10.98 -5.85 -7.99
CA PHE A 28 10.38 -5.05 -9.06
C PHE A 28 9.59 -3.87 -8.48
N GLU A 29 9.27 -2.92 -9.35
CA GLU A 29 8.42 -1.77 -9.02
C GLU A 29 7.16 -1.76 -9.89
N VAL A 30 6.05 -1.33 -9.29
CA VAL A 30 4.77 -1.14 -9.97
C VAL A 30 4.12 0.19 -9.56
N PRO A 31 3.28 0.78 -10.41
CA PRO A 31 2.45 1.91 -10.00
C PRO A 31 1.32 1.43 -9.09
N ASN A 32 0.69 2.38 -8.39
CA ASN A 32 -0.52 2.13 -7.61
C ASN A 32 -1.65 3.08 -8.01
N LEU A 33 -2.85 2.80 -7.50
CA LEU A 33 -4.00 3.69 -7.55
C LEU A 33 -4.32 4.19 -6.14
N VAL A 34 -4.38 5.53 -5.98
CA VAL A 34 -4.96 6.14 -4.78
C VAL A 34 -6.48 6.11 -4.93
N THR A 35 -7.14 5.42 -4.00
CA THR A 35 -8.60 5.22 -4.07
C THR A 35 -9.38 6.51 -3.82
N ALA A 36 -10.66 6.54 -4.17
CA ALA A 36 -11.55 7.65 -3.83
C ALA A 36 -11.62 7.85 -2.31
N ALA A 37 -11.73 6.78 -1.54
CA ALA A 37 -11.69 6.82 -0.07
C ALA A 37 -10.35 7.38 0.45
N GLY A 38 -9.23 7.01 -0.17
CA GLY A 38 -7.91 7.55 0.14
C GLY A 38 -7.80 9.05 -0.11
N LYS A 39 -8.35 9.55 -1.19
CA LYS A 39 -8.39 11.00 -1.49
C LYS A 39 -9.22 11.77 -0.48
N VAL A 40 -10.38 11.23 -0.06
CA VAL A 40 -11.20 11.80 1.01
C VAL A 40 -10.42 11.82 2.33
N HIS A 41 -9.71 10.75 2.65
CA HIS A 41 -8.85 10.69 3.84
C HIS A 41 -7.78 11.78 3.85
N ILE A 42 -7.09 12.00 2.72
CA ILE A 42 -6.10 13.08 2.56
C ILE A 42 -6.75 14.44 2.79
N ALA A 43 -7.90 14.71 2.17
CA ALA A 43 -8.63 15.95 2.32
C ALA A 43 -9.07 16.19 3.78
N GLN A 44 -9.53 15.15 4.46
CA GLN A 44 -9.90 15.22 5.87
C GLN A 44 -8.69 15.51 6.77
N LYS A 45 -7.52 14.96 6.46
CA LYS A 45 -6.27 15.25 7.17
C LYS A 45 -5.88 16.73 7.05
N ILE A 46 -6.02 17.32 5.88
CA ILE A 46 -5.72 18.74 5.64
C ILE A 46 -6.69 19.65 6.40
N LYS A 47 -7.98 19.31 6.39
CA LYS A 47 -9.04 20.08 7.03
C LYS A 47 -8.99 20.03 8.56
N ALA A 48 -8.63 18.89 9.13
CA ALA A 48 -8.99 18.55 10.49
C ALA A 48 -8.16 19.27 11.55
N THR A 49 -8.85 20.00 12.42
CA THR A 49 -8.37 20.43 13.73
C THR A 49 -8.89 19.51 14.84
N THR A 50 -10.09 18.98 14.66
CA THR A 50 -10.74 18.00 15.54
C THR A 50 -11.30 16.86 14.67
N ASN A 51 -11.39 15.66 15.21
CA ASN A 51 -11.85 14.47 14.48
C ASN A 51 -11.05 14.17 13.21
N SER A 52 -9.74 14.41 13.24
CA SER A 52 -8.85 13.98 12.17
C SER A 52 -8.90 12.46 12.03
N PRO A 53 -9.03 11.91 10.82
CA PRO A 53 -9.01 10.47 10.65
C PRO A 53 -7.67 9.88 11.13
N VAL A 54 -7.69 8.65 11.62
CA VAL A 54 -6.48 7.95 12.04
C VAL A 54 -5.53 7.82 10.86
N SER A 55 -4.25 8.05 11.08
CA SER A 55 -3.21 7.89 10.06
C SER A 55 -3.10 6.45 9.57
N MET A 56 -2.49 6.23 8.42
CA MET A 56 -2.20 4.90 7.91
C MET A 56 -1.27 4.17 8.87
N THR A 57 -1.62 2.94 9.22
CA THR A 57 -0.95 2.14 10.26
C THR A 57 -0.61 0.72 9.81
N HIS A 58 -1.24 0.25 8.75
CA HIS A 58 -1.13 -1.14 8.30
C HIS A 58 -0.96 -1.23 6.79
N MET A 59 -0.34 -2.32 6.37
CA MET A 59 -0.28 -2.74 4.98
C MET A 59 -0.80 -4.18 4.89
N ALA A 60 -1.52 -4.49 3.82
CA ALA A 60 -2.04 -5.82 3.56
C ALA A 60 -1.59 -6.31 2.19
N ILE A 61 -1.47 -7.63 2.06
CA ILE A 61 -1.27 -8.34 0.79
C ILE A 61 -2.38 -9.36 0.58
N GLY A 62 -2.62 -9.69 -0.66
CA GLY A 62 -3.69 -10.63 -1.02
C GLY A 62 -3.47 -11.30 -2.36
N THR A 63 -4.45 -12.09 -2.75
CA THR A 63 -4.44 -12.92 -3.96
C THR A 63 -5.46 -12.48 -5.01
N GLY A 64 -6.09 -11.32 -4.83
CA GLY A 64 -7.00 -10.73 -5.81
C GLY A 64 -6.28 -10.31 -7.08
N THR A 65 -6.88 -10.58 -8.23
CA THR A 65 -6.29 -10.32 -9.56
C THR A 65 -7.00 -9.24 -10.35
N ALA A 66 -8.17 -8.78 -9.88
CA ALA A 66 -8.90 -7.70 -10.55
C ALA A 66 -8.11 -6.40 -10.45
N ALA A 67 -7.99 -5.68 -11.56
CA ALA A 67 -7.30 -4.40 -11.62
C ALA A 67 -7.84 -3.42 -10.56
N ALA A 68 -6.94 -2.62 -9.98
CA ALA A 68 -7.33 -1.59 -9.02
C ALA A 68 -8.21 -0.54 -9.67
N VAL A 69 -9.33 -0.21 -9.03
CA VAL A 69 -10.27 0.83 -9.48
C VAL A 69 -10.51 1.85 -8.37
N SER A 70 -10.91 3.06 -8.76
CA SER A 70 -11.10 4.18 -7.83
C SER A 70 -12.07 3.89 -6.67
N GLY A 71 -13.08 3.07 -6.94
CA GLY A 71 -14.09 2.68 -5.95
C GLY A 71 -13.67 1.59 -4.97
N ASP A 72 -12.45 1.05 -5.07
CA ASP A 72 -11.99 0.00 -4.16
C ASP A 72 -11.91 0.50 -2.72
N THR A 73 -12.45 -0.28 -1.80
CA THR A 73 -12.41 -0.02 -0.36
C THR A 73 -11.70 -1.14 0.41
N THR A 74 -11.45 -2.27 -0.25
CA THR A 74 -10.78 -3.46 0.30
C THR A 74 -9.90 -4.09 -0.77
N LEU A 75 -9.00 -4.99 -0.37
CA LEU A 75 -8.37 -5.92 -1.31
C LEU A 75 -9.41 -6.89 -1.87
N GLY A 76 -9.13 -7.45 -3.04
CA GLY A 76 -9.98 -8.46 -3.64
C GLY A 76 -10.07 -9.74 -2.80
N THR A 77 -8.94 -10.22 -2.31
CA THR A 77 -8.84 -11.37 -1.40
C THR A 77 -7.65 -11.18 -0.47
N GLU A 78 -7.88 -10.56 0.68
CA GLU A 78 -6.84 -10.30 1.66
C GLU A 78 -6.31 -11.61 2.27
N GLY A 79 -4.99 -11.78 2.24
CA GLY A 79 -4.29 -12.94 2.77
C GLY A 79 -3.47 -12.67 4.02
N GLY A 80 -3.09 -11.43 4.27
CA GLY A 80 -2.33 -11.04 5.45
C GLY A 80 -2.23 -9.53 5.60
N ARG A 81 -2.22 -9.06 6.84
CA ARG A 81 -2.09 -7.65 7.19
C ARG A 81 -1.09 -7.48 8.32
N VAL A 82 -0.20 -6.52 8.20
CA VAL A 82 0.83 -6.22 9.20
C VAL A 82 0.86 -4.74 9.51
N THR A 83 1.32 -4.39 10.69
CA THR A 83 1.62 -3.01 11.05
C THR A 83 2.75 -2.47 10.16
N LEU A 84 2.67 -1.21 9.77
CA LEU A 84 3.76 -0.53 9.07
C LEU A 84 5.01 -0.56 9.94
N THR A 85 6.14 -0.91 9.34
CA THR A 85 7.44 -0.91 10.01
C THR A 85 7.92 0.51 10.20
N ASP A 86 7.69 1.36 9.20
CA ASP A 86 8.07 2.76 9.22
C ASP A 86 7.17 3.60 8.32
N THR A 87 7.07 4.90 8.65
CA THR A 87 6.39 5.91 7.84
C THR A 87 7.23 7.17 7.88
N VAL A 88 7.80 7.53 6.74
CA VAL A 88 8.70 8.69 6.61
C VAL A 88 8.12 9.70 5.64
N VAL A 89 8.08 10.97 6.05
CA VAL A 89 7.82 12.07 5.12
C VAL A 89 9.17 12.47 4.51
N GLY A 90 9.28 12.29 3.20
CA GLY A 90 10.48 12.67 2.45
C GLY A 90 10.70 14.17 2.37
N VAL A 91 11.85 14.56 1.85
CA VAL A 91 12.26 15.98 1.65
C VAL A 91 11.36 16.70 0.65
N THR A 92 10.61 15.93 -0.12
CA THR A 92 9.62 16.39 -1.10
C THR A 92 8.23 15.94 -0.66
N ASN A 93 7.24 16.29 -1.39
CA ASN A 93 5.83 15.96 -1.24
C ASN A 93 5.50 14.45 -1.25
N THR A 94 6.40 13.60 -0.76
CA THR A 94 6.27 12.13 -0.76
C THR A 94 6.22 11.58 0.66
N VAL A 95 5.27 10.68 0.91
CA VAL A 95 5.23 9.85 2.12
C VAL A 95 5.66 8.44 1.73
N GLN A 96 6.63 7.89 2.44
CA GLN A 96 7.09 6.52 2.26
C GLN A 96 6.54 5.65 3.39
N TYR A 97 5.88 4.56 3.02
CA TYR A 97 5.41 3.52 3.92
C TYR A 97 6.22 2.24 3.69
N THR A 98 6.66 1.59 4.75
CA THR A 98 7.35 0.31 4.64
C THR A 98 6.69 -0.75 5.51
N ALA A 99 6.64 -1.98 5.01
CA ALA A 99 6.17 -3.13 5.74
C ALA A 99 6.87 -4.40 5.28
N THR A 100 7.01 -5.35 6.19
CA THR A 100 7.56 -6.67 5.89
C THR A 100 6.56 -7.74 6.32
N PHE A 101 6.17 -8.57 5.36
CA PHE A 101 5.33 -9.74 5.57
C PHE A 101 6.25 -10.93 5.81
N GLY A 102 6.40 -11.28 7.07
CA GLY A 102 7.31 -12.33 7.52
C GLY A 102 6.83 -13.74 7.16
N THR A 103 7.48 -14.73 7.76
CA THR A 103 7.14 -16.15 7.56
C THR A 103 5.70 -16.42 7.96
N SER A 104 5.02 -17.23 7.18
CA SER A 104 3.61 -17.65 7.36
C SER A 104 2.56 -16.55 7.25
N ILE A 105 2.95 -15.30 6.94
CA ILE A 105 1.99 -14.20 6.74
C ILE A 105 1.77 -14.00 5.25
N GLY A 106 0.52 -14.14 4.81
CA GLY A 106 0.15 -13.95 3.42
C GLY A 106 0.77 -14.97 2.47
N THR A 107 0.93 -16.22 2.92
CA THR A 107 1.44 -17.32 2.10
C THR A 107 0.49 -17.61 0.94
N GLY A 108 1.04 -17.81 -0.25
CA GLY A 108 0.29 -18.13 -1.45
C GLY A 108 0.70 -17.31 -2.67
N ALA A 109 -0.18 -17.25 -3.66
CA ALA A 109 0.01 -16.54 -4.92
C ALA A 109 -0.36 -15.06 -4.74
N VAL A 110 0.57 -14.28 -4.20
CA VAL A 110 0.35 -12.86 -3.88
C VAL A 110 0.35 -12.03 -5.16
N THR A 111 -0.72 -11.25 -5.35
CA THR A 111 -0.95 -10.45 -6.56
C THR A 111 -1.43 -9.03 -6.27
N GLU A 112 -1.69 -8.68 -5.02
CA GLU A 112 -2.20 -7.37 -4.66
C GLU A 112 -1.67 -6.90 -3.30
N ALA A 113 -1.68 -5.58 -3.09
CA ALA A 113 -1.37 -4.95 -1.82
C ALA A 113 -2.17 -3.68 -1.62
N GLY A 114 -2.32 -3.25 -0.37
CA GLY A 114 -2.99 -2.01 -0.01
C GLY A 114 -2.51 -1.44 1.32
N ILE A 115 -2.73 -0.14 1.52
CA ILE A 115 -2.39 0.56 2.77
C ILE A 115 -3.69 0.95 3.47
N PHE A 116 -3.75 0.70 4.78
CA PHE A 116 -4.94 0.89 5.62
C PHE A 116 -4.63 1.67 6.90
N ASN A 117 -5.65 2.32 7.45
CA ASN A 117 -5.55 3.01 8.73
C ASN A 117 -6.02 2.17 9.94
N ALA A 118 -6.20 0.86 9.78
CA ALA A 118 -6.62 -0.04 10.84
C ALA A 118 -6.10 -1.46 10.62
N GLY A 119 -5.98 -2.23 11.69
CA GLY A 119 -5.56 -3.64 11.65
C GLY A 119 -6.62 -4.57 11.08
N SER A 120 -7.87 -4.12 11.00
CA SER A 120 -9.00 -4.81 10.39
C SER A 120 -9.99 -3.78 9.88
N GLY A 121 -10.60 -4.00 8.72
CA GLY A 121 -11.44 -3.00 8.09
C GLY A 121 -10.68 -1.70 7.80
N GLY A 122 -11.25 -0.58 8.21
CA GLY A 122 -10.64 0.74 8.07
C GLY A 122 -10.72 1.32 6.65
N THR A 123 -10.05 2.44 6.46
CA THR A 123 -9.96 3.13 5.17
C THR A 123 -8.72 2.69 4.41
N MET A 124 -8.90 2.29 3.16
CA MET A 124 -7.80 1.96 2.24
C MET A 124 -7.35 3.22 1.50
N LEU A 125 -6.08 3.61 1.69
CA LEU A 125 -5.49 4.77 1.01
C LEU A 125 -5.27 4.49 -0.47
N CYS A 126 -4.66 3.36 -0.77
CA CYS A 126 -4.25 2.98 -2.13
C CYS A 126 -4.19 1.46 -2.28
N ARG A 127 -4.29 1.02 -3.52
CA ARG A 127 -4.21 -0.38 -3.92
C ARG A 127 -3.34 -0.54 -5.16
N THR A 128 -2.64 -1.65 -5.24
CA THR A 128 -1.91 -2.08 -6.43
C THR A 128 -2.16 -3.55 -6.72
N VAL A 129 -2.12 -3.91 -7.99
CA VAL A 129 -2.12 -5.30 -8.48
C VAL A 129 -0.86 -5.51 -9.31
N PHE A 130 -0.19 -6.62 -9.12
CA PHE A 130 1.10 -6.91 -9.72
C PHE A 130 1.20 -8.37 -10.18
N PRO A 131 2.21 -8.71 -11.02
CA PRO A 131 2.45 -10.09 -11.40
C PRO A 131 2.65 -10.99 -10.18
N VAL A 132 2.15 -12.23 -10.25
CA VAL A 132 2.13 -13.15 -9.13
C VAL A 132 3.51 -13.36 -8.48
N VAL A 133 3.55 -13.25 -7.16
CA VAL A 133 4.67 -13.61 -6.31
C VAL A 133 4.24 -14.82 -5.49
N ASN A 134 4.81 -15.99 -5.78
CA ASN A 134 4.50 -17.21 -5.04
C ASN A 134 5.31 -17.22 -3.73
N LYS A 135 4.67 -16.77 -2.66
CA LYS A 135 5.26 -16.70 -1.33
C LYS A 135 5.06 -18.01 -0.57
N ALA A 136 6.14 -18.75 -0.38
CA ALA A 136 6.14 -19.93 0.50
C ALA A 136 6.10 -19.52 1.98
N ALA A 137 5.79 -20.47 2.86
CA ALA A 137 5.65 -20.20 4.29
C ALA A 137 6.94 -19.65 4.94
N GLY A 138 8.11 -20.06 4.47
CA GLY A 138 9.40 -19.57 4.95
C GLY A 138 9.90 -18.28 4.30
N ASP A 139 9.17 -17.75 3.30
CA ASP A 139 9.56 -16.57 2.56
C ASP A 139 9.12 -15.29 3.25
N THR A 140 9.73 -14.17 2.85
CA THR A 140 9.32 -12.82 3.25
C THR A 140 9.05 -11.96 2.01
N ILE A 141 8.13 -11.01 2.14
CA ILE A 141 7.92 -9.93 1.17
C ILE A 141 8.10 -8.61 1.90
N ALA A 142 9.05 -7.80 1.43
CA ALA A 142 9.23 -6.43 1.91
C ALA A 142 8.68 -5.48 0.86
N ILE A 143 7.84 -4.54 1.30
CA ILE A 143 7.22 -3.54 0.43
C ILE A 143 7.61 -2.14 0.90
N THR A 144 8.14 -1.35 -0.03
CA THR A 144 8.37 0.09 0.13
C THR A 144 7.41 0.82 -0.80
N TRP A 145 6.56 1.65 -0.25
CA TRP A 145 5.48 2.33 -0.97
C TRP A 145 5.61 3.84 -0.85
N ASN A 146 5.87 4.51 -1.95
CA ASN A 146 5.96 5.96 -2.01
C ASN A 146 4.66 6.54 -2.56
N VAL A 147 4.02 7.41 -1.80
CA VAL A 147 2.85 8.19 -2.22
C VAL A 147 3.26 9.64 -2.34
N THR A 148 3.19 10.18 -3.54
CA THR A 148 3.59 11.54 -3.87
C THR A 148 2.36 12.38 -4.20
N VAL A 149 2.29 13.58 -3.63
CA VAL A 149 1.27 14.59 -3.95
C VAL A 149 1.90 15.64 -4.86
N SER A 150 1.48 15.66 -6.09
CA SER A 150 2.04 16.58 -7.09
C SER A 150 0.95 17.36 -7.83
#